data_6b0da3a85700bd4dc3e619acfdbcaf13
#
_entry.id   6b0da3a85700bd4dc3e619acfdbcaf13
#
_cell.length_a   1.000
_cell.length_b   1.000
_cell.length_c   1.000
_cell.angle_alpha   90.00
_cell.angle_beta   90.00
_cell.angle_gamma   90.00
#
_symmetry.space_group_name_H-M   'P 1'
#
loop_
_entity.id
_entity.type
_entity.pdbx_description
1 polymer ?
#
loop_
_entity_poly.entity_id
_entity_poly.type
_entity_poly.pdbx_seq_one_letter_code
_entity_poly.pdbx_strand_id
1 'polypeptide(L)'
;EVELGVALARIYNSPKLETNFNTLKTEVDTEAIARVLSEAETGYLLPSQVAQLLEAVGIPQASESTVRRPEECAMAAEKIGYPLAMKVVGPVHKTEVKGVALNVYSSQRLHDEFNRLMNIEGAEGVLVQQMLKGHELFIGAKKVENYGPLIMCGLGGIFIEALKDVSSAFAPVSQGEALQMIGRLIGKSLFDGIRGQKAIDKMMFAELVQ
;
A
#
# COMPACT_ATOMS: atom_id res chain seq x y z
N GLU A 1 17.69 -37.42 -16.86
CA GLU A 1 16.27 -37.75 -17.12
C GLU A 1 15.33 -37.09 -16.09
N VAL A 2 15.66 -37.14 -14.79
CA VAL A 2 14.84 -36.53 -13.72
C VAL A 2 14.69 -35.01 -13.91
N GLU A 3 15.79 -34.31 -14.19
CA GLU A 3 15.77 -32.87 -14.40
C GLU A 3 14.94 -32.46 -15.61
N LEU A 4 14.99 -33.23 -16.70
CA LEU A 4 14.15 -33.00 -17.86
C LEU A 4 12.67 -33.21 -17.53
N GLY A 5 12.35 -34.26 -16.75
CA GLY A 5 10.99 -34.52 -16.29
C GLY A 5 10.44 -33.39 -15.42
N VAL A 6 11.27 -32.85 -14.52
CA VAL A 6 10.91 -31.68 -13.68
C VAL A 6 10.70 -30.42 -14.54
N ALA A 7 11.57 -30.18 -15.53
CA ALA A 7 11.43 -29.03 -16.42
C ALA A 7 10.14 -29.13 -17.27
N LEU A 8 9.86 -30.30 -17.83
CA LEU A 8 8.62 -30.54 -18.60
C LEU A 8 7.37 -30.41 -17.74
N ALA A 9 7.40 -30.93 -16.51
CA ALA A 9 6.29 -30.78 -15.57
C ALA A 9 6.04 -29.30 -15.22
N ARG A 10 7.10 -28.51 -15.04
CA ARG A 10 6.97 -27.05 -14.82
C ARG A 10 6.35 -26.34 -16.01
N ILE A 11 6.75 -26.67 -17.25
CA ILE A 11 6.18 -26.11 -18.46
C ILE A 11 4.71 -26.54 -18.60
N TYR A 12 4.42 -27.81 -18.39
CA TYR A 12 3.06 -28.35 -18.49
C TYR A 12 2.10 -27.74 -17.47
N ASN A 13 2.58 -27.51 -16.25
CA ASN A 13 1.82 -26.89 -15.15
C ASN A 13 1.93 -25.37 -15.13
N SER A 14 2.60 -24.76 -16.14
CA SER A 14 2.61 -23.29 -16.23
C SER A 14 1.20 -22.77 -16.42
N PRO A 15 0.81 -21.70 -15.73
CA PRO A 15 -0.49 -21.07 -15.93
C PRO A 15 -0.67 -20.72 -17.41
N LYS A 16 -1.79 -21.13 -17.99
CA LYS A 16 -2.13 -20.69 -19.35
C LYS A 16 -2.38 -19.19 -19.32
N LEU A 17 -1.82 -18.46 -20.27
CA LEU A 17 -2.10 -17.05 -20.47
C LEU A 17 -3.61 -16.87 -20.68
N GLU A 18 -4.26 -16.13 -19.82
CA GLU A 18 -5.61 -15.67 -20.05
C GLU A 18 -5.57 -14.64 -21.19
N THR A 19 -6.23 -14.92 -22.28
CA THR A 19 -6.32 -14.00 -23.43
C THR A 19 -7.47 -13.00 -23.32
N ASN A 20 -8.38 -13.20 -22.37
CA ASN A 20 -9.50 -12.31 -22.10
C ASN A 20 -9.19 -11.44 -20.89
N PHE A 21 -8.57 -10.31 -21.12
CA PHE A 21 -8.43 -9.26 -20.11
C PHE A 21 -9.76 -8.51 -20.03
N ASN A 22 -10.63 -8.91 -19.11
CA ASN A 22 -11.69 -8.03 -18.65
C ASN A 22 -11.01 -6.92 -17.82
N THR A 23 -10.59 -5.87 -18.51
CA THR A 23 -10.12 -4.66 -17.82
C THR A 23 -11.29 -4.08 -17.06
N LEU A 24 -11.11 -3.87 -15.76
CA LEU A 24 -12.05 -3.08 -14.98
C LEU A 24 -12.24 -1.75 -15.70
N LYS A 25 -13.50 -1.38 -15.95
CA LYS A 25 -13.87 -0.03 -16.33
C LYS A 25 -13.87 0.85 -15.07
N THR A 26 -12.75 0.96 -14.40
CA THR A 26 -12.57 1.99 -13.40
C THR A 26 -12.41 3.28 -14.16
N GLU A 27 -13.28 4.26 -13.91
CA GLU A 27 -13.09 5.61 -14.42
C GLU A 27 -11.85 6.19 -13.75
N VAL A 28 -10.73 6.14 -14.46
CA VAL A 28 -9.44 6.67 -14.01
C VAL A 28 -9.32 8.09 -14.54
N ASP A 29 -9.10 9.05 -13.64
CA ASP A 29 -8.78 10.44 -14.02
C ASP A 29 -7.32 10.54 -14.51
N THR A 30 -7.14 10.23 -15.80
CA THR A 30 -5.82 10.27 -16.44
C THR A 30 -5.23 11.67 -16.53
N GLU A 31 -6.06 12.72 -16.53
CA GLU A 31 -5.59 14.10 -16.56
C GLU A 31 -5.01 14.51 -15.20
N ALA A 32 -5.67 14.13 -14.10
CA ALA A 32 -5.15 14.33 -12.76
C ALA A 32 -3.82 13.58 -12.56
N ILE A 33 -3.73 12.33 -13.01
CA ILE A 33 -2.49 11.53 -12.95
C ILE A 33 -1.37 12.23 -13.73
N ALA A 34 -1.63 12.63 -14.98
CA ALA A 34 -0.63 13.28 -15.82
C ALA A 34 -0.13 14.60 -15.20
N ARG A 35 -1.01 15.38 -14.60
CA ARG A 35 -0.67 16.63 -13.90
C ARG A 35 0.26 16.35 -12.71
N VAL A 36 -0.12 15.45 -11.82
CA VAL A 36 0.71 15.09 -10.65
C VAL A 36 2.09 14.61 -11.07
N LEU A 37 2.17 13.76 -12.09
CA LEU A 37 3.45 13.23 -12.57
C LEU A 37 4.31 14.31 -13.27
N SER A 38 3.71 15.29 -13.93
CA SER A 38 4.44 16.40 -14.57
C SER A 38 5.03 17.39 -13.56
N GLU A 39 4.41 17.52 -12.38
CA GLU A 39 4.85 18.39 -11.30
C GLU A 39 5.80 17.70 -10.30
N ALA A 40 5.90 16.36 -10.39
CA ALA A 40 6.72 15.58 -9.48
C ALA A 40 8.21 15.70 -9.81
N GLU A 41 9.02 15.89 -8.78
CA GLU A 41 10.47 15.81 -8.89
C GLU A 41 10.93 14.34 -8.99
N THR A 42 12.14 14.14 -9.48
CA THR A 42 12.73 12.80 -9.52
C THR A 42 12.96 12.28 -8.10
N GLY A 43 12.40 11.11 -7.78
CA GLY A 43 12.55 10.48 -6.47
C GLY A 43 11.23 10.02 -5.90
N TYR A 44 11.02 10.25 -4.61
CA TYR A 44 9.79 9.88 -3.91
C TYR A 44 8.75 11.00 -4.00
N LEU A 45 7.51 10.62 -4.29
CA LEU A 45 6.38 11.53 -4.27
C LEU A 45 6.09 12.02 -2.84
N LEU A 46 5.63 13.25 -2.73
CA LEU A 46 5.10 13.80 -1.48
C LEU A 46 3.80 13.08 -1.07
N PRO A 47 3.47 13.00 0.22
CA PRO A 47 2.21 12.39 0.67
C PRO A 47 0.97 12.95 -0.03
N SER A 48 0.93 14.27 -0.27
CA SER A 48 -0.16 14.93 -0.98
C SER A 48 -0.29 14.50 -2.45
N GLN A 49 0.84 14.25 -3.12
CA GLN A 49 0.86 13.77 -4.50
C GLN A 49 0.39 12.31 -4.56
N VAL A 50 0.83 11.47 -3.60
CA VAL A 50 0.34 10.08 -3.48
C VAL A 50 -1.17 10.07 -3.25
N ALA A 51 -1.67 10.93 -2.36
CA ALA A 51 -3.10 11.04 -2.08
C ALA A 51 -3.90 11.38 -3.34
N GLN A 52 -3.44 12.36 -4.14
CA GLN A 52 -4.09 12.74 -5.41
C GLN A 52 -4.08 11.60 -6.44
N LEU A 53 -2.99 10.84 -6.54
CA LEU A 53 -2.94 9.68 -7.44
C LEU A 53 -3.91 8.58 -7.01
N LEU A 54 -4.00 8.28 -5.72
CA LEU A 54 -4.94 7.28 -5.21
C LEU A 54 -6.40 7.72 -5.40
N GLU A 55 -6.70 9.01 -5.22
CA GLU A 55 -8.01 9.59 -5.50
C GLU A 55 -8.35 9.48 -6.99
N ALA A 56 -7.40 9.82 -7.88
CA ALA A 56 -7.58 9.76 -9.33
C ALA A 56 -7.89 8.35 -9.86
N VAL A 57 -7.47 7.30 -9.14
CA VAL A 57 -7.78 5.91 -9.45
C VAL A 57 -8.91 5.32 -8.58
N GLY A 58 -9.58 6.14 -7.77
CA GLY A 58 -10.72 5.74 -6.96
C GLY A 58 -10.37 4.85 -5.76
N ILE A 59 -9.11 4.83 -5.29
CA ILE A 59 -8.69 4.05 -4.11
C ILE A 59 -9.02 4.84 -2.84
N PRO A 60 -9.88 4.31 -1.93
CA PRO A 60 -10.20 4.96 -0.68
C PRO A 60 -8.97 5.14 0.21
N GLN A 61 -8.87 6.28 0.86
CA GLN A 61 -7.75 6.62 1.72
C GLN A 61 -8.20 6.84 3.16
N ALA A 62 -7.29 6.58 4.10
CA ALA A 62 -7.47 7.02 5.47
C ALA A 62 -7.47 8.56 5.51
N SER A 63 -8.32 9.15 6.36
CA SER A 63 -8.30 10.58 6.57
C SER A 63 -6.94 11.02 7.11
N GLU A 64 -6.32 12.00 6.44
CA GLU A 64 -5.00 12.48 6.82
C GLU A 64 -4.83 13.99 6.61
N SER A 65 -3.84 14.57 7.26
CA SER A 65 -3.44 15.96 7.11
C SER A 65 -1.96 16.12 7.41
N THR A 66 -1.24 16.83 6.56
CA THR A 66 0.15 17.21 6.86
C THR A 66 0.15 18.53 7.62
N VAL A 67 0.77 18.54 8.79
CA VAL A 67 0.92 19.70 9.66
C VAL A 67 2.39 20.11 9.76
N ARG A 68 2.65 21.41 9.78
CA ARG A 68 3.99 21.97 9.88
C ARG A 68 4.19 22.80 11.12
N ARG A 69 3.10 23.15 11.81
CA ARG A 69 3.11 23.98 13.01
C ARG A 69 2.27 23.33 14.12
N PRO A 70 2.64 23.48 15.38
CA PRO A 70 1.91 22.87 16.50
C PRO A 70 0.42 23.24 16.54
N GLU A 71 0.08 24.47 16.15
CA GLU A 71 -1.30 24.97 16.17
C GLU A 71 -2.22 24.21 15.17
N GLU A 72 -1.64 23.66 14.12
CA GLU A 72 -2.36 22.89 13.11
C GLU A 72 -2.78 21.49 13.61
N CYS A 73 -2.07 20.99 14.64
CA CYS A 73 -2.32 19.65 15.21
C CYS A 73 -3.73 19.50 15.77
N ALA A 74 -4.22 20.50 16.48
CA ALA A 74 -5.56 20.47 17.07
C ALA A 74 -6.65 20.40 16.02
N MET A 75 -6.56 21.19 14.95
CA MET A 75 -7.51 21.19 13.83
C MET A 75 -7.46 19.88 13.07
N ALA A 76 -6.26 19.32 12.86
CA ALA A 76 -6.11 18.01 12.22
C ALA A 76 -6.77 16.90 13.05
N ALA A 77 -6.54 16.89 14.35
CA ALA A 77 -7.13 15.91 15.25
C ALA A 77 -8.65 16.02 15.36
N GLU A 78 -9.20 17.24 15.36
CA GLU A 78 -10.65 17.47 15.37
C GLU A 78 -11.30 16.94 14.08
N LYS A 79 -10.67 17.17 12.93
CA LYS A 79 -11.16 16.70 11.63
C LYS A 79 -11.09 15.18 11.47
N ILE A 80 -10.00 14.57 11.92
CA ILE A 80 -9.70 13.14 11.67
C ILE A 80 -10.30 12.26 12.76
N GLY A 81 -10.25 12.68 14.02
CA GLY A 81 -10.66 11.90 15.18
C GLY A 81 -9.56 10.97 15.70
N TYR A 82 -9.60 10.72 17.03
CA TYR A 82 -8.69 9.78 17.69
C TYR A 82 -9.17 8.32 17.54
N PRO A 83 -8.27 7.32 17.57
CA PRO A 83 -6.81 7.42 17.68
C PRO A 83 -6.14 7.82 16.36
N LEU A 84 -4.96 8.45 16.50
CA LEU A 84 -4.17 8.92 15.38
C LEU A 84 -2.85 8.17 15.27
N ALA A 85 -2.35 8.08 14.02
CA ALA A 85 -0.98 7.76 13.71
C ALA A 85 -0.28 9.03 13.20
N MET A 86 0.99 9.21 13.57
CA MET A 86 1.80 10.35 13.13
C MET A 86 3.07 9.84 12.47
N LYS A 87 3.47 10.48 11.37
CA LYS A 87 4.65 10.08 10.60
C LYS A 87 5.42 11.33 10.18
N VAL A 88 6.73 11.35 10.38
CA VAL A 88 7.56 12.44 9.87
C VAL A 88 7.50 12.50 8.35
N VAL A 89 7.44 13.69 7.78
CA VAL A 89 7.56 13.98 6.34
C VAL A 89 8.97 14.52 6.09
N GLY A 90 9.61 14.08 5.01
CA GLY A 90 11.00 14.39 4.64
C GLY A 90 11.84 13.12 4.61
N PRO A 91 12.26 12.55 5.75
CA PRO A 91 13.06 11.33 5.78
C PRO A 91 12.36 10.14 5.12
N VAL A 92 13.10 9.41 4.27
CA VAL A 92 12.57 8.25 3.52
C VAL A 92 12.37 7.04 4.45
N HIS A 93 13.38 6.71 5.26
CA HIS A 93 13.39 5.55 6.16
C HIS A 93 12.85 5.91 7.55
N LYS A 94 11.55 6.20 7.62
CA LYS A 94 10.88 6.72 8.83
C LYS A 94 11.03 5.84 10.08
N THR A 95 11.06 4.52 9.91
CA THR A 95 11.20 3.57 11.02
C THR A 95 12.60 3.63 11.63
N GLU A 96 13.64 3.74 10.82
CA GLU A 96 15.04 3.81 11.28
C GLU A 96 15.30 5.06 12.13
N VAL A 97 14.69 6.20 11.76
CA VAL A 97 14.80 7.45 12.49
C VAL A 97 13.75 7.60 13.60
N LYS A 98 13.03 6.52 13.94
CA LYS A 98 11.89 6.57 14.89
C LYS A 98 10.85 7.63 14.52
N GLY A 99 10.65 7.82 13.21
CA GLY A 99 9.78 8.85 12.63
C GLY A 99 8.30 8.49 12.60
N VAL A 100 7.84 7.51 13.41
CA VAL A 100 6.45 7.08 13.50
C VAL A 100 6.00 7.08 14.95
N ALA A 101 4.78 7.58 15.22
CA ALA A 101 4.07 7.45 16.47
C ALA A 101 2.69 6.84 16.21
N LEU A 102 2.36 5.77 16.88
CA LEU A 102 1.08 5.07 16.77
C LEU A 102 0.27 5.24 18.07
N ASN A 103 -1.04 4.99 17.96
CA ASN A 103 -1.93 5.01 19.12
C ASN A 103 -1.90 6.33 19.89
N VAL A 104 -1.92 7.45 19.18
CA VAL A 104 -2.05 8.77 19.77
C VAL A 104 -3.52 9.02 20.12
N TYR A 105 -3.84 9.11 21.41
CA TYR A 105 -5.21 9.17 21.92
C TYR A 105 -5.57 10.53 22.56
N SER A 106 -4.63 11.45 22.68
CA SER A 106 -4.87 12.72 23.37
C SER A 106 -4.15 13.89 22.73
N SER A 107 -4.68 15.09 22.92
CA SER A 107 -4.08 16.34 22.44
C SER A 107 -2.68 16.55 23.01
N GLN A 108 -2.46 16.24 24.31
CA GLN A 108 -1.13 16.38 24.92
C GLN A 108 -0.12 15.49 24.20
N ARG A 109 -0.44 14.20 24.03
CA ARG A 109 0.45 13.27 23.31
C ARG A 109 0.67 13.66 21.85
N LEU A 110 -0.36 14.22 21.21
CA LEU A 110 -0.25 14.73 19.84
C LEU A 110 0.82 15.83 19.73
N HIS A 111 0.82 16.80 20.64
CA HIS A 111 1.80 17.87 20.67
C HIS A 111 3.21 17.37 21.03
N ASP A 112 3.32 16.48 22.01
CA ASP A 112 4.60 15.91 22.41
C ASP A 112 5.24 15.14 21.24
N GLU A 113 4.46 14.30 20.54
CA GLU A 113 4.92 13.55 19.38
C GLU A 113 5.21 14.46 18.18
N PHE A 114 4.42 15.52 17.95
CA PHE A 114 4.72 16.50 16.93
C PHE A 114 6.10 17.13 17.15
N ASN A 115 6.38 17.63 18.36
CA ASN A 115 7.66 18.23 18.67
C ASN A 115 8.82 17.22 18.52
N ARG A 116 8.61 15.98 18.95
CA ARG A 116 9.60 14.91 18.79
C ARG A 116 9.91 14.63 17.34
N LEU A 117 8.88 14.52 16.49
CA LEU A 117 9.01 14.20 15.08
C LEU A 117 9.64 15.36 14.29
N MET A 118 9.29 16.60 14.62
CA MET A 118 9.89 17.79 13.98
C MET A 118 11.36 18.01 14.37
N ASN A 119 11.84 17.41 15.45
CA ASN A 119 13.26 17.45 15.83
C ASN A 119 14.11 16.39 15.07
N ILE A 120 13.52 15.56 14.24
CA ILE A 120 14.26 14.62 13.40
C ILE A 120 14.93 15.39 12.26
N GLU A 121 16.19 15.09 12.00
CA GLU A 121 16.96 15.71 10.92
C GLU A 121 16.27 15.51 9.56
N GLY A 122 16.09 16.58 8.81
CA GLY A 122 15.39 16.57 7.53
C GLY A 122 13.87 16.55 7.63
N ALA A 123 13.28 16.77 8.83
CA ALA A 123 11.83 16.87 8.98
C ALA A 123 11.28 18.14 8.32
N GLU A 124 10.32 17.98 7.43
CA GLU A 124 9.62 19.06 6.71
C GLU A 124 8.19 19.26 7.22
N GLY A 125 7.68 18.31 8.01
CA GLY A 125 6.35 18.31 8.57
C GLY A 125 6.02 16.98 9.22
N VAL A 126 4.79 16.86 9.70
CA VAL A 126 4.25 15.62 10.28
C VAL A 126 2.92 15.29 9.60
N LEU A 127 2.83 14.09 9.04
CA LEU A 127 1.57 13.53 8.56
C LEU A 127 0.79 12.99 9.76
N VAL A 128 -0.38 13.55 10.03
CA VAL A 128 -1.36 13.07 11.00
C VAL A 128 -2.42 12.29 10.26
N GLN A 129 -2.63 11.03 10.62
CA GLN A 129 -3.45 10.10 9.87
C GLN A 129 -4.39 9.34 10.81
N GLN A 130 -5.59 9.03 10.33
CA GLN A 130 -6.52 8.14 11.02
C GLN A 130 -5.87 6.78 11.23
N MET A 131 -5.98 6.25 12.46
CA MET A 131 -5.48 4.93 12.75
C MET A 131 -6.55 3.88 12.43
N LEU A 132 -6.34 3.14 11.37
CA LEU A 132 -7.21 2.06 10.95
C LEU A 132 -6.82 0.75 11.64
N LYS A 133 -7.81 -0.13 11.80
CA LYS A 133 -7.63 -1.49 12.32
C LYS A 133 -8.12 -2.48 11.27
N GLY A 134 -7.39 -3.57 11.10
CA GLY A 134 -7.75 -4.62 10.15
C GLY A 134 -6.56 -5.45 9.74
N HIS A 135 -6.75 -6.27 8.72
CA HIS A 135 -5.67 -7.00 8.08
C HIS A 135 -4.88 -6.06 7.18
N GLU A 136 -3.57 -6.09 7.29
CA GLU A 136 -2.70 -5.36 6.39
C GLU A 136 -2.42 -6.22 5.16
N LEU A 137 -2.72 -5.66 3.99
CA LEU A 137 -2.43 -6.25 2.69
C LEU A 137 -1.41 -5.39 1.96
N PHE A 138 -0.63 -6.01 1.09
CA PHE A 138 0.39 -5.36 0.30
C PHE A 138 0.07 -5.47 -1.19
N ILE A 139 0.16 -4.34 -1.87
CA ILE A 139 0.17 -4.26 -3.33
C ILE A 139 1.34 -3.36 -3.71
N GLY A 140 2.12 -3.79 -4.70
CA GLY A 140 3.24 -3.03 -5.21
C GLY A 140 3.44 -3.26 -6.69
N ALA A 141 4.10 -2.31 -7.33
CA ALA A 141 4.50 -2.42 -8.72
C ALA A 141 5.97 -2.03 -8.87
N LYS A 142 6.68 -2.73 -9.72
CA LYS A 142 8.07 -2.43 -10.06
C LYS A 142 8.28 -2.59 -11.55
N LYS A 143 8.86 -1.57 -12.19
CA LYS A 143 9.27 -1.69 -13.60
C LYS A 143 10.47 -2.64 -13.69
N VAL A 144 10.32 -3.69 -14.50
CA VAL A 144 11.38 -4.64 -14.83
C VAL A 144 11.83 -4.34 -16.26
N GLU A 145 13.14 -4.13 -16.43
CA GLU A 145 13.71 -3.82 -17.72
C GLU A 145 13.40 -4.93 -18.73
N ASN A 146 12.98 -4.54 -19.93
CA ASN A 146 12.55 -5.41 -21.04
C ASN A 146 11.26 -6.25 -20.82
N TYR A 147 10.66 -6.25 -19.60
CA TYR A 147 9.47 -7.04 -19.30
C TYR A 147 8.24 -6.20 -18.94
N GLY A 148 8.45 -4.91 -18.58
CA GLY A 148 7.36 -4.03 -18.18
C GLY A 148 7.08 -4.05 -16.67
N PRO A 149 5.89 -3.61 -16.23
CA PRO A 149 5.54 -3.58 -14.81
C PRO A 149 5.31 -4.97 -14.24
N LEU A 150 5.98 -5.30 -13.14
CA LEU A 150 5.72 -6.47 -12.31
C LEU A 150 4.83 -6.05 -11.16
N ILE A 151 3.63 -6.59 -11.11
CA ILE A 151 2.67 -6.39 -10.03
C ILE A 151 2.91 -7.43 -8.96
N MET A 152 2.87 -7.02 -7.71
CA MET A 152 3.08 -7.87 -6.54
C MET A 152 1.94 -7.67 -5.56
N CYS A 153 1.45 -8.74 -4.94
CA CYS A 153 0.49 -8.66 -3.86
C CYS A 153 0.78 -9.69 -2.77
N GLY A 154 0.34 -9.43 -1.56
CA GLY A 154 0.56 -10.31 -0.43
C GLY A 154 -0.02 -9.80 0.88
N LEU A 155 0.37 -10.47 1.98
CA LEU A 155 0.09 -10.00 3.32
C LEU A 155 1.07 -8.88 3.68
N GLY A 156 0.56 -7.81 4.27
CA GLY A 156 1.35 -6.66 4.71
C GLY A 156 1.86 -6.78 6.14
N GLY A 157 2.36 -5.66 6.67
CA GLY A 157 2.87 -5.57 8.02
C GLY A 157 4.02 -6.54 8.29
N ILE A 158 4.04 -7.13 9.47
CA ILE A 158 5.08 -8.07 9.91
C ILE A 158 5.18 -9.33 9.02
N PHE A 159 4.11 -9.70 8.32
CA PHE A 159 4.09 -10.88 7.47
C PHE A 159 4.96 -10.74 6.23
N ILE A 160 5.00 -9.55 5.61
CA ILE A 160 5.86 -9.33 4.45
C ILE A 160 7.34 -9.32 4.85
N GLU A 161 7.66 -8.76 6.02
CA GLU A 161 9.03 -8.70 6.53
C GLU A 161 9.55 -10.09 6.95
N ALA A 162 8.73 -10.86 7.67
CA ALA A 162 9.13 -12.14 8.24
C ALA A 162 9.00 -13.32 7.25
N LEU A 163 7.90 -13.38 6.50
CA LEU A 163 7.57 -14.55 5.67
C LEU A 163 7.83 -14.32 4.19
N LYS A 164 7.96 -13.06 3.74
CA LYS A 164 8.08 -12.69 2.32
C LYS A 164 6.99 -13.34 1.46
N ASP A 165 5.78 -13.45 2.03
CA ASP A 165 4.63 -14.09 1.40
C ASP A 165 4.02 -13.16 0.34
N VAL A 166 4.64 -13.16 -0.82
CA VAL A 166 4.31 -12.29 -1.95
C VAL A 166 4.14 -13.14 -3.20
N SER A 167 3.08 -12.90 -3.94
CA SER A 167 2.84 -13.42 -5.29
C SER A 167 3.00 -12.31 -6.32
N SER A 168 3.46 -12.65 -7.52
CA SER A 168 3.70 -11.66 -8.56
C SER A 168 3.28 -12.14 -9.94
N ALA A 169 2.89 -11.17 -10.80
CA ALA A 169 2.63 -11.36 -12.22
C ALA A 169 3.02 -10.10 -13.01
N PHE A 170 3.29 -10.23 -14.31
CA PHE A 170 3.52 -9.06 -15.14
C PHE A 170 2.18 -8.42 -15.55
N ALA A 171 2.16 -7.10 -15.61
CA ALA A 171 1.00 -6.37 -16.12
C ALA A 171 0.83 -6.57 -17.64
N PRO A 172 -0.42 -6.55 -18.17
CA PRO A 172 -1.67 -6.36 -17.42
C PRO A 172 -2.09 -7.64 -16.67
N VAL A 173 -2.67 -7.48 -15.47
CA VAL A 173 -3.16 -8.57 -14.64
C VAL A 173 -4.68 -8.61 -14.75
N SER A 174 -5.25 -9.76 -15.11
CA SER A 174 -6.70 -9.97 -15.10
C SER A 174 -7.20 -10.26 -13.69
N GLN A 175 -8.52 -10.10 -13.45
CA GLN A 175 -9.14 -10.46 -12.18
C GLN A 175 -8.90 -11.93 -11.80
N GLY A 176 -9.02 -12.85 -12.80
CA GLY A 176 -8.75 -14.27 -12.58
C GLY A 176 -7.30 -14.53 -12.19
N GLU A 177 -6.35 -13.82 -12.79
CA GLU A 177 -4.94 -13.92 -12.46
C GLU A 177 -4.65 -13.33 -11.07
N ALA A 178 -5.25 -12.20 -10.72
CA ALA A 178 -5.16 -11.62 -9.37
C ALA A 178 -5.68 -12.60 -8.30
N LEU A 179 -6.81 -13.27 -8.54
CA LEU A 179 -7.32 -14.32 -7.66
C LEU A 179 -6.38 -15.52 -7.55
N GLN A 180 -5.73 -15.92 -8.64
CA GLN A 180 -4.70 -16.96 -8.61
C GLN A 180 -3.46 -16.51 -7.81
N MET A 181 -3.05 -15.24 -7.95
CA MET A 181 -1.95 -14.68 -7.16
C MET A 181 -2.26 -14.79 -5.66
N ILE A 182 -3.46 -14.39 -5.23
CA ILE A 182 -3.94 -14.53 -3.85
C ILE A 182 -3.94 -15.99 -3.41
N GLY A 183 -4.41 -16.90 -4.27
CA GLY A 183 -4.45 -18.34 -4.00
C GLY A 183 -3.09 -19.02 -3.83
N ARG A 184 -1.99 -18.40 -4.30
CA ARG A 184 -0.61 -18.88 -4.15
C ARG A 184 0.04 -18.44 -2.84
N LEU A 185 -0.53 -17.48 -2.13
CA LEU A 185 0.01 -17.00 -0.85
C LEU A 185 0.00 -18.12 0.19
N ILE A 186 1.04 -18.18 1.01
CA ILE A 186 1.15 -19.12 2.13
C ILE A 186 0.03 -18.81 3.15
N GLY A 187 -0.16 -17.52 3.45
CA GLY A 187 -1.17 -17.04 4.39
C GLY A 187 -2.57 -16.90 3.80
N LYS A 188 -2.89 -17.50 2.66
CA LYS A 188 -4.20 -17.39 1.99
C LYS A 188 -5.41 -17.74 2.88
N SER A 189 -5.22 -18.57 3.90
CA SER A 189 -6.27 -18.91 4.85
C SER A 189 -6.79 -17.70 5.66
N LEU A 190 -6.00 -16.62 5.79
CA LEU A 190 -6.44 -15.36 6.41
C LEU A 190 -7.60 -14.72 5.63
N PHE A 191 -7.65 -14.93 4.32
CA PHE A 191 -8.75 -14.44 3.48
C PHE A 191 -10.08 -15.14 3.77
N ASP A 192 -10.03 -16.37 4.29
CA ASP A 192 -11.24 -17.11 4.68
C ASP A 192 -11.72 -16.78 6.10
N GLY A 193 -10.92 -16.01 6.84
CA GLY A 193 -11.14 -15.66 8.24
C GLY A 193 -10.64 -16.78 9.18
N ILE A 194 -9.96 -16.39 10.26
CA ILE A 194 -9.41 -17.33 11.24
C ILE A 194 -9.90 -16.94 12.64
N ARG A 195 -10.40 -17.91 13.40
CA ARG A 195 -10.71 -17.78 14.84
C ARG A 195 -11.54 -16.54 15.20
N GLY A 196 -12.65 -16.31 14.46
CA GLY A 196 -13.56 -15.20 14.74
C GLY A 196 -13.13 -13.84 14.16
N GLN A 197 -12.05 -13.77 13.41
CA GLN A 197 -11.74 -12.61 12.59
C GLN A 197 -12.55 -12.63 11.30
N LYS A 198 -12.97 -11.45 10.84
CA LYS A 198 -13.70 -11.35 9.56
C LYS A 198 -12.81 -11.80 8.40
N ALA A 199 -13.40 -12.49 7.44
CA ALA A 199 -12.79 -12.81 6.18
C ALA A 199 -12.39 -11.50 5.44
N ILE A 200 -11.30 -11.57 4.70
CA ILE A 200 -10.89 -10.49 3.79
C ILE A 200 -11.68 -10.64 2.48
N ASP A 201 -12.20 -9.55 1.95
CA ASP A 201 -12.87 -9.55 0.66
C ASP A 201 -11.85 -9.80 -0.46
N LYS A 202 -11.78 -11.05 -0.92
CA LYS A 202 -10.88 -11.48 -1.99
C LYS A 202 -11.16 -10.79 -3.32
N MET A 203 -12.44 -10.52 -3.60
CA MET A 203 -12.84 -9.91 -4.87
C MET A 203 -12.38 -8.45 -4.90
N MET A 204 -12.68 -7.70 -3.84
CA MET A 204 -12.21 -6.32 -3.71
C MET A 204 -10.67 -6.24 -3.75
N PHE A 205 -9.97 -7.15 -3.10
CA PHE A 205 -8.51 -7.16 -3.15
C PHE A 205 -7.97 -7.49 -4.55
N ALA A 206 -8.61 -8.43 -5.27
CA ALA A 206 -8.25 -8.74 -6.65
C ALA A 206 -8.50 -7.56 -7.60
N GLU A 207 -9.57 -6.79 -7.37
CA GLU A 207 -9.84 -5.54 -8.10
C GLU A 207 -8.76 -4.49 -7.91
N LEU A 208 -8.24 -4.38 -6.68
CA LEU A 208 -7.13 -3.44 -6.38
C LEU A 208 -5.80 -3.88 -6.99
N VAL A 209 -5.61 -5.17 -7.28
CA VAL A 209 -4.39 -5.74 -7.89
C VAL A 209 -4.38 -5.55 -9.40
N GLN A 210 -5.55 -5.42 -10.05
CA GLN A 210 -5.68 -5.14 -11.48
C GLN A 210 -5.17 -3.74 -11.85
#